data_5f5943e4cee3ff710747ab5519eccf39
#
_entry.id   5f5943e4cee3ff710747ab5519eccf39
#
_cell.length_a   1.000
_cell.length_b   1.000
_cell.length_c   1.000
_cell.angle_alpha   90.00
_cell.angle_beta   90.00
_cell.angle_gamma   90.00
#
_symmetry.space_group_name_H-M   'P 1'
#
loop_
_entity.id
_entity.type
_entity.pdbx_description
1 polymer ?
#
loop_
_entity_poly.entity_id
_entity_poly.type
_entity_poly.pdbx_seq_one_letter_code
_entity_poly.pdbx_strand_id
1 'polypeptide(L)'
;MTYMMLDENIVAVSPSSTYRVLKSEGLLNRWNTKQSGTKGQGYIQPEKPHEEWHTDIKYVNFRGTFLFFPRVMDGHSRYLLHHELRTHMTGYDVEVMVQRALEKYPEENPKIISDNGGQYISKDFQSFLKEAGLQHIRTSVAYTQSNGKIKRFHRSTGSECLKKYSLVDLEDARKQITRYVEYYNTKRLHSALYYLTPEDFLPGRVDEKLREKQNKLDKALVNRRNYWKNDKKFA
;
A
#
# COMPACT_ATOMS: atom_id res chain seq x y z
N MET A 1 -9.22 -7.78 9.88
CA MET A 1 -9.75 -7.92 11.26
C MET A 1 -8.92 -8.90 12.08
N THR A 2 -8.81 -10.20 11.78
CA THR A 2 -8.06 -11.19 12.60
C THR A 2 -6.67 -10.72 13.03
N TYR A 3 -5.85 -10.30 12.08
CA TYR A 3 -4.47 -9.84 12.36
C TYR A 3 -4.43 -8.47 13.07
N MET A 4 -5.41 -7.60 12.84
CA MET A 4 -5.53 -6.35 13.61
C MET A 4 -5.78 -6.65 15.09
N MET A 5 -6.73 -7.53 15.39
CA MET A 5 -7.00 -7.94 16.78
C MET A 5 -5.79 -8.61 17.44
N LEU A 6 -4.99 -9.37 16.67
CA LEU A 6 -3.75 -9.96 17.16
C LEU A 6 -2.70 -8.89 17.45
N ASP A 7 -2.52 -7.93 16.55
CA ASP A 7 -1.51 -6.86 16.71
C ASP A 7 -1.86 -5.93 17.87
N GLU A 8 -3.15 -5.60 18.04
CA GLU A 8 -3.68 -4.79 19.14
C GLU A 8 -3.86 -5.56 20.48
N ASN A 9 -3.42 -6.83 20.52
CA ASN A 9 -3.55 -7.72 21.68
C ASN A 9 -4.98 -7.91 22.21
N ILE A 10 -5.99 -7.74 21.34
CA ILE A 10 -7.40 -7.94 21.70
C ILE A 10 -7.69 -9.42 21.83
N VAL A 11 -7.41 -10.21 20.78
CA VAL A 11 -7.60 -11.66 20.80
C VAL A 11 -6.74 -12.34 19.72
N ALA A 12 -6.24 -13.52 20.06
CA ALA A 12 -5.49 -14.38 19.14
C ALA A 12 -6.35 -15.58 18.73
N VAL A 13 -7.02 -15.49 17.60
CA VAL A 13 -7.89 -16.52 17.03
C VAL A 13 -7.54 -16.83 15.58
N SER A 14 -8.06 -17.92 15.04
CA SER A 14 -7.85 -18.25 13.63
C SER A 14 -8.72 -17.35 12.71
N PRO A 15 -8.31 -17.12 11.46
CA PRO A 15 -9.17 -16.44 10.47
C PRO A 15 -10.53 -17.15 10.29
N SER A 16 -10.56 -18.48 10.36
CA SER A 16 -11.79 -19.28 10.26
C SER A 16 -12.73 -19.02 11.45
N SER A 17 -12.19 -18.84 12.66
CA SER A 17 -13.01 -18.52 13.84
C SER A 17 -13.60 -17.11 13.71
N THR A 18 -12.80 -16.12 13.31
CA THR A 18 -13.28 -14.76 13.02
C THR A 18 -14.38 -14.77 11.96
N TYR A 19 -14.19 -15.53 10.88
CA TYR A 19 -15.20 -15.65 9.81
C TYR A 19 -16.51 -16.23 10.34
N ARG A 20 -16.47 -17.31 11.15
CA ARG A 20 -17.68 -17.94 11.70
C ARG A 20 -18.46 -16.98 12.58
N VAL A 21 -17.78 -16.26 13.46
CA VAL A 21 -18.43 -15.27 14.33
C VAL A 21 -19.06 -14.14 13.52
N LEU A 22 -18.31 -13.56 12.55
CA LEU A 22 -18.86 -12.51 11.69
C LEU A 22 -20.04 -12.98 10.85
N LYS A 23 -20.03 -14.27 10.45
CA LYS A 23 -21.14 -14.87 9.69
C LYS A 23 -22.38 -15.05 10.56
N SER A 24 -22.23 -15.54 11.81
CA SER A 24 -23.36 -15.71 12.74
C SER A 24 -24.04 -14.39 13.08
N GLU A 25 -23.23 -13.30 13.19
CA GLU A 25 -23.73 -11.96 13.50
C GLU A 25 -24.23 -11.18 12.26
N GLY A 26 -24.28 -11.82 11.08
CA GLY A 26 -24.74 -11.14 9.85
C GLY A 26 -23.83 -10.02 9.34
N LEU A 27 -22.60 -9.91 9.85
CA LEU A 27 -21.65 -8.83 9.54
C LEU A 27 -20.84 -9.06 8.27
N LEU A 28 -21.09 -10.14 7.53
CA LEU A 28 -20.43 -10.41 6.25
C LEU A 28 -21.28 -9.92 5.09
N ASN A 29 -20.85 -8.84 4.46
CA ASN A 29 -21.40 -8.45 3.17
C ASN A 29 -20.86 -9.35 2.07
N ARG A 30 -21.74 -10.05 1.34
CA ARG A 30 -21.38 -10.77 0.11
C ARG A 30 -21.08 -9.76 -0.99
N TRP A 31 -19.82 -9.36 -1.10
CA TRP A 31 -19.34 -8.74 -2.32
C TRP A 31 -19.15 -9.84 -3.36
N ASN A 32 -20.02 -9.88 -4.36
CA ASN A 32 -19.75 -10.66 -5.56
C ASN A 32 -18.57 -10.03 -6.30
N THR A 33 -17.36 -10.38 -5.87
CA THR A 33 -16.17 -10.09 -6.67
C THR A 33 -16.24 -10.98 -7.89
N LYS A 34 -16.56 -10.40 -9.05
CA LYS A 34 -16.27 -11.07 -10.33
C LYS A 34 -14.79 -11.44 -10.28
N GLN A 35 -14.48 -12.72 -10.31
CA GLN A 35 -13.11 -13.19 -10.48
C GLN A 35 -12.61 -12.57 -11.78
N SER A 36 -11.60 -11.71 -11.71
CA SER A 36 -10.93 -11.23 -12.91
C SER A 36 -10.24 -12.43 -13.54
N GLY A 37 -10.72 -12.82 -14.71
CA GLY A 37 -10.10 -13.86 -15.52
C GLY A 37 -8.68 -13.47 -15.89
N THR A 38 -7.89 -14.49 -16.21
CA THR A 38 -6.50 -14.49 -16.70
C THR A 38 -5.44 -13.95 -15.71
N LYS A 39 -4.75 -14.89 -15.10
CA LYS A 39 -3.40 -14.66 -14.58
C LYS A 39 -2.50 -14.43 -15.79
N GLY A 40 -2.17 -13.17 -16.05
CA GLY A 40 -1.12 -12.86 -17.02
C GLY A 40 0.21 -13.45 -16.57
N GLN A 41 1.13 -13.69 -17.49
CA GLN A 41 2.51 -14.09 -17.16
C GLN A 41 3.09 -13.03 -16.23
N GLY A 42 3.56 -13.49 -15.05
CA GLY A 42 3.80 -12.64 -13.90
C GLY A 42 4.91 -11.62 -14.13
N TYR A 43 4.66 -10.38 -13.77
CA TYR A 43 5.67 -9.40 -13.50
C TYR A 43 6.61 -9.94 -12.39
N ILE A 44 7.93 -9.92 -12.66
CA ILE A 44 8.93 -10.29 -11.67
C ILE A 44 8.89 -9.25 -10.55
N GLN A 45 8.62 -9.69 -9.33
CA GLN A 45 8.53 -8.79 -8.19
C GLN A 45 9.94 -8.40 -7.76
N PRO A 46 10.19 -7.12 -7.39
CA PRO A 46 11.47 -6.73 -6.80
C PRO A 46 11.70 -7.50 -5.50
N GLU A 47 12.93 -7.97 -5.31
CA GLU A 47 13.32 -8.78 -4.16
C GLU A 47 13.71 -7.94 -2.94
N LYS A 48 14.14 -6.71 -3.18
CA LYS A 48 14.61 -5.78 -2.15
C LYS A 48 13.90 -4.44 -2.22
N PRO A 49 13.80 -3.70 -1.10
CA PRO A 49 13.40 -2.31 -1.11
C PRO A 49 14.30 -1.49 -2.06
N HIS A 50 13.72 -0.46 -2.62
CA HIS A 50 14.36 0.52 -3.51
C HIS A 50 14.95 -0.04 -4.83
N GLU A 51 14.68 -1.29 -5.22
CA GLU A 51 15.03 -1.77 -6.57
C GLU A 51 14.19 -1.09 -7.65
N GLU A 52 12.91 -0.86 -7.35
CA GLU A 52 11.95 -0.27 -8.28
C GLU A 52 11.02 0.71 -7.56
N TRP A 53 10.92 1.91 -8.08
CA TRP A 53 9.95 2.89 -7.63
C TRP A 53 8.87 3.09 -8.69
N HIS A 54 7.65 2.78 -8.32
CA HIS A 54 6.48 3.00 -9.17
C HIS A 54 5.96 4.42 -8.98
N THR A 55 5.79 5.14 -10.08
CA THR A 55 5.19 6.47 -10.07
C THR A 55 3.94 6.50 -10.94
N ASP A 56 2.94 7.25 -10.50
CA ASP A 56 1.66 7.41 -11.20
C ASP A 56 0.92 8.64 -10.65
N ILE A 57 0.04 9.20 -11.46
CA ILE A 57 -0.75 10.39 -11.13
C ILE A 57 -2.22 10.00 -11.09
N LYS A 58 -2.85 10.12 -9.92
CA LYS A 58 -4.30 9.93 -9.81
C LYS A 58 -5.02 11.26 -9.92
N TYR A 59 -6.05 11.29 -10.73
CA TYR A 59 -6.99 12.40 -10.76
C TYR A 59 -8.00 12.26 -9.62
N VAL A 60 -8.11 13.30 -8.81
CA VAL A 60 -9.06 13.38 -7.70
C VAL A 60 -10.10 14.45 -8.05
N ASN A 61 -11.36 14.04 -8.21
CA ASN A 61 -12.45 15.00 -8.44
C ASN A 61 -12.65 15.85 -7.17
N PHE A 62 -12.64 17.15 -7.34
CA PHE A 62 -12.82 18.12 -6.30
C PHE A 62 -13.72 19.24 -6.79
N ARG A 63 -14.98 19.28 -6.32
CA ARG A 63 -15.97 20.32 -6.66
C ARG A 63 -16.12 20.60 -8.17
N GLY A 64 -16.12 19.54 -8.98
CA GLY A 64 -16.25 19.66 -10.44
C GLY A 64 -14.95 19.95 -11.20
N THR A 65 -13.82 20.13 -10.49
CA THR A 65 -12.49 20.20 -11.08
C THR A 65 -11.66 18.97 -10.69
N PHE A 66 -10.45 18.86 -11.23
CA PHE A 66 -9.54 17.77 -10.89
C PHE A 66 -8.30 18.31 -10.15
N LEU A 67 -7.97 17.65 -9.05
CA LEU A 67 -6.67 17.74 -8.43
C LEU A 67 -5.81 16.56 -8.86
N PHE A 68 -4.52 16.79 -8.95
CA PHE A 68 -3.53 15.78 -9.30
C PHE A 68 -2.88 15.25 -8.04
N PHE A 69 -2.89 13.93 -7.89
CA PHE A 69 -2.26 13.24 -6.78
C PHE A 69 -1.11 12.38 -7.31
N PRO A 70 0.05 13.01 -7.60
CA PRO A 70 1.27 12.30 -7.95
C PRO A 70 1.88 11.64 -6.73
N ARG A 71 2.57 10.52 -6.93
CA ARG A 71 3.24 9.77 -5.86
C ARG A 71 4.33 8.86 -6.37
N VAL A 72 5.24 8.52 -5.46
CA VAL A 72 6.28 7.51 -5.64
C VAL A 72 6.07 6.41 -4.61
N MET A 73 6.01 5.17 -5.06
CA MET A 73 5.80 3.97 -4.23
C MET A 73 6.93 2.98 -4.44
N ASP A 74 7.51 2.49 -3.36
CA ASP A 74 8.46 1.39 -3.43
C ASP A 74 7.79 0.10 -3.92
N GLY A 75 8.40 -0.53 -4.90
CA GLY A 75 7.87 -1.72 -5.57
C GLY A 75 7.84 -2.96 -4.68
N HIS A 76 8.78 -3.12 -3.77
CA HIS A 76 8.89 -4.24 -2.86
C HIS A 76 7.94 -4.10 -1.66
N SER A 77 8.12 -3.07 -0.87
CA SER A 77 7.38 -2.82 0.36
C SER A 77 5.99 -2.23 0.17
N ARG A 78 5.72 -1.62 -0.99
CA ARG A 78 4.52 -0.80 -1.26
C ARG A 78 4.44 0.46 -0.40
N TYR A 79 5.52 0.86 0.23
CA TYR A 79 5.60 2.08 1.00
C TYR A 79 5.52 3.30 0.08
N LEU A 80 4.68 4.28 0.42
CA LEU A 80 4.67 5.55 -0.28
C LEU A 80 5.84 6.41 0.20
N LEU A 81 6.85 6.52 -0.63
CA LEU A 81 8.08 7.27 -0.36
C LEU A 81 7.84 8.77 -0.40
N HIS A 82 7.03 9.20 -1.39
CA HIS A 82 6.64 10.60 -1.55
C HIS A 82 5.25 10.73 -2.19
N HIS A 83 4.54 11.79 -1.85
CA HIS A 83 3.27 12.15 -2.46
C HIS A 83 3.00 13.65 -2.33
N GLU A 84 2.20 14.17 -3.24
CA GLU A 84 1.74 15.55 -3.23
C GLU A 84 0.28 15.63 -3.69
N LEU A 85 -0.38 16.76 -3.44
CA LEU A 85 -1.66 17.12 -4.04
C LEU A 85 -1.53 18.49 -4.68
N ARG A 86 -1.76 18.55 -6.00
CA ARG A 86 -1.54 19.73 -6.83
C ARG A 86 -2.76 20.09 -7.65
N THR A 87 -2.86 21.36 -8.03
CA THR A 87 -3.91 21.86 -8.93
C THR A 87 -3.52 21.77 -10.40
N HIS A 88 -2.26 21.60 -10.71
CA HIS A 88 -1.70 21.40 -12.06
C HIS A 88 -0.62 20.32 -12.02
N MET A 89 -0.23 19.83 -13.18
CA MET A 89 0.78 18.76 -13.28
C MET A 89 1.47 18.80 -14.63
N THR A 90 2.75 19.13 -14.62
CA THR A 90 3.64 19.20 -15.78
C THR A 90 4.71 18.12 -15.72
N GLY A 91 5.57 17.99 -16.74
CA GLY A 91 6.76 17.13 -16.70
C GLY A 91 7.73 17.54 -15.59
N TYR A 92 7.94 18.85 -15.41
CA TYR A 92 8.78 19.41 -14.34
C TYR A 92 8.24 19.06 -12.94
N ASP A 93 6.92 19.04 -12.75
CA ASP A 93 6.33 18.65 -11.45
C ASP A 93 6.61 17.18 -11.11
N VAL A 94 6.66 16.29 -12.13
CA VAL A 94 7.03 14.88 -11.93
C VAL A 94 8.51 14.75 -11.57
N GLU A 95 9.39 15.50 -12.24
CA GLU A 95 10.81 15.58 -11.92
C GLU A 95 11.02 15.97 -10.46
N VAL A 96 10.47 17.10 -10.03
CA VAL A 96 10.54 17.59 -8.64
C VAL A 96 10.04 16.54 -7.64
N MET A 97 8.96 15.84 -7.96
CA MET A 97 8.41 14.79 -7.11
C MET A 97 9.38 13.60 -6.94
N VAL A 98 10.00 13.15 -8.05
CA VAL A 98 10.98 12.05 -8.01
C VAL A 98 12.24 12.50 -7.29
N GLN A 99 12.71 13.73 -7.56
CA GLN A 99 13.86 14.32 -6.87
C GLN A 99 13.66 14.38 -5.35
N ARG A 100 12.49 14.84 -4.88
CA ARG A 100 12.15 14.86 -3.44
C ARG A 100 12.08 13.48 -2.81
N ALA A 101 11.74 12.45 -3.58
CA ALA A 101 11.84 11.09 -3.11
C ALA A 101 13.30 10.63 -2.99
N LEU A 102 14.16 10.96 -3.97
CA LEU A 102 15.60 10.67 -3.93
C LEU A 102 16.31 11.38 -2.78
N GLU A 103 15.97 12.64 -2.50
CA GLU A 103 16.53 13.40 -1.38
C GLU A 103 16.30 12.73 0.00
N LYS A 104 15.23 11.95 0.13
CA LYS A 104 14.96 11.15 1.36
C LYS A 104 15.78 9.87 1.42
N TYR A 105 16.23 9.38 0.28
CA TYR A 105 16.97 8.13 0.13
C TYR A 105 18.15 8.34 -0.82
N PRO A 106 19.15 9.15 -0.44
CA PRO A 106 20.22 9.61 -1.34
C PRO A 106 21.17 8.49 -1.77
N GLU A 107 21.25 7.41 -1.02
CA GLU A 107 22.10 6.26 -1.34
C GLU A 107 21.45 5.27 -2.33
N GLU A 108 20.17 5.49 -2.67
CA GLU A 108 19.41 4.53 -3.47
C GLU A 108 19.40 4.91 -4.95
N ASN A 109 19.48 3.90 -5.82
CA ASN A 109 19.44 4.08 -7.27
C ASN A 109 18.34 3.20 -7.90
N PRO A 110 17.06 3.53 -7.70
CA PRO A 110 15.94 2.71 -8.16
C PRO A 110 15.70 2.82 -9.67
N LYS A 111 15.14 1.77 -10.24
CA LYS A 111 14.48 1.84 -11.55
C LYS A 111 13.15 2.58 -11.39
N ILE A 112 12.91 3.60 -12.20
CA ILE A 112 11.64 4.34 -12.17
C ILE A 112 10.65 3.68 -13.13
N ILE A 113 9.53 3.23 -12.57
CA ILE A 113 8.46 2.57 -13.34
C ILE A 113 7.28 3.53 -13.47
N SER A 114 6.89 3.89 -14.69
CA SER A 114 5.72 4.75 -14.95
C SER A 114 4.82 4.18 -16.04
N ASP A 115 3.65 4.78 -16.22
CA ASP A 115 2.87 4.62 -17.45
C ASP A 115 3.43 5.51 -18.59
N ASN A 116 2.67 5.59 -19.69
CA ASN A 116 3.00 6.43 -20.85
C ASN A 116 2.30 7.80 -20.80
N GLY A 117 1.96 8.32 -19.61
CA GLY A 117 1.42 9.66 -19.47
C GLY A 117 2.34 10.74 -20.03
N GLY A 118 1.77 11.81 -20.61
CA GLY A 118 2.54 12.88 -21.27
C GLY A 118 3.65 13.47 -20.41
N GLN A 119 3.43 13.55 -19.11
CA GLN A 119 4.40 14.08 -18.14
C GLN A 119 5.65 13.19 -18.05
N TYR A 120 5.49 11.85 -18.13
CA TYR A 120 6.59 10.89 -18.04
C TYR A 120 7.38 10.72 -19.33
N ILE A 121 6.81 11.11 -20.48
CA ILE A 121 7.49 11.07 -21.78
C ILE A 121 8.11 12.41 -22.19
N SER A 122 7.92 13.47 -21.38
CA SER A 122 8.48 14.79 -21.65
C SER A 122 9.99 14.76 -21.73
N LYS A 123 10.57 15.61 -22.57
CA LYS A 123 12.02 15.69 -22.76
C LYS A 123 12.72 16.08 -21.44
N ASP A 124 12.14 16.97 -20.67
CA ASP A 124 12.68 17.47 -19.39
C ASP A 124 12.82 16.30 -18.40
N PHE A 125 11.75 15.53 -18.20
CA PHE A 125 11.81 14.37 -17.31
C PHE A 125 12.80 13.30 -17.76
N GLN A 126 12.90 13.05 -19.08
CA GLN A 126 13.89 12.09 -19.60
C GLN A 126 15.32 12.58 -19.41
N SER A 127 15.59 13.88 -19.60
CA SER A 127 16.91 14.49 -19.34
C SER A 127 17.27 14.40 -17.86
N PHE A 128 16.35 14.75 -16.97
CA PHE A 128 16.54 14.59 -15.54
C PHE A 128 16.91 13.16 -15.13
N LEU A 129 16.18 12.15 -15.59
CA LEU A 129 16.48 10.76 -15.25
C LEU A 129 17.86 10.33 -15.74
N LYS A 130 18.25 10.78 -16.95
CA LYS A 130 19.57 10.51 -17.52
C LYS A 130 20.69 11.17 -16.70
N GLU A 131 20.51 12.42 -16.31
CA GLU A 131 21.47 13.17 -15.47
C GLU A 131 21.59 12.57 -14.06
N ALA A 132 20.47 12.11 -13.49
CA ALA A 132 20.45 11.41 -12.22
C ALA A 132 20.95 9.95 -12.30
N GLY A 133 21.29 9.44 -13.48
CA GLY A 133 21.74 8.05 -13.67
C GLY A 133 20.66 7.00 -13.45
N LEU A 134 19.37 7.38 -13.50
CA LEU A 134 18.25 6.50 -13.21
C LEU A 134 17.72 5.78 -14.45
N GLN A 135 17.46 4.50 -14.34
CA GLN A 135 16.80 3.74 -15.38
C GLN A 135 15.29 4.01 -15.39
N HIS A 136 14.72 4.35 -16.55
CA HIS A 136 13.29 4.50 -16.73
C HIS A 136 12.67 3.30 -17.45
N ILE A 137 11.66 2.67 -16.87
CA ILE A 137 10.90 1.58 -17.47
C ILE A 137 9.46 2.04 -17.62
N ARG A 138 9.03 2.22 -18.87
CA ARG A 138 7.64 2.55 -19.18
C ARG A 138 6.83 1.27 -19.37
N THR A 139 5.71 1.18 -18.65
CA THR A 139 4.83 0.03 -18.79
C THR A 139 4.08 0.09 -20.11
N SER A 140 4.20 -0.93 -20.94
CA SER A 140 3.41 -1.02 -22.17
C SER A 140 1.93 -1.25 -21.85
N VAL A 141 1.05 -0.91 -22.79
CA VAL A 141 -0.40 -1.16 -22.68
C VAL A 141 -0.70 -2.64 -22.42
N ALA A 142 0.17 -3.54 -22.89
CA ALA A 142 0.05 -4.98 -22.69
C ALA A 142 0.51 -5.45 -21.29
N TYR A 143 1.38 -4.71 -20.61
CA TYR A 143 1.93 -5.07 -19.28
C TYR A 143 1.31 -4.25 -18.14
N THR A 144 -0.02 -4.21 -18.08
CA THR A 144 -0.78 -3.50 -17.02
C THR A 144 -0.51 -4.05 -15.61
N GLN A 145 0.17 -5.18 -15.48
CA GLN A 145 0.44 -5.84 -14.19
C GLN A 145 1.53 -5.17 -13.36
N SER A 146 2.55 -4.59 -14.00
CA SER A 146 3.61 -3.84 -13.29
C SER A 146 3.03 -2.67 -12.49
N ASN A 147 1.99 -2.00 -13.00
CA ASN A 147 1.25 -0.96 -12.29
C ASN A 147 0.10 -1.48 -11.40
N GLY A 148 -0.03 -2.80 -11.27
CA GLY A 148 -1.09 -3.41 -10.44
C GLY A 148 -1.04 -3.01 -8.96
N LYS A 149 0.16 -2.78 -8.42
CA LYS A 149 0.39 -2.35 -7.04
C LYS A 149 -0.17 -0.95 -6.82
N ILE A 150 0.20 -0.01 -7.68
CA ILE A 150 -0.22 1.38 -7.59
C ILE A 150 -1.72 1.54 -7.92
N LYS A 151 -2.24 0.77 -8.87
CA LYS A 151 -3.69 0.71 -9.16
C LYS A 151 -4.50 0.19 -7.95
N ARG A 152 -3.95 -0.77 -7.20
CA ARG A 152 -4.58 -1.25 -5.96
C ARG A 152 -4.56 -0.17 -4.88
N PHE A 153 -3.49 0.58 -4.75
CA PHE A 153 -3.44 1.76 -3.88
C PHE A 153 -4.48 2.81 -4.29
N HIS A 154 -4.67 3.06 -5.61
CA HIS A 154 -5.73 3.97 -6.10
C HIS A 154 -7.11 3.55 -5.63
N ARG A 155 -7.41 2.25 -5.70
CA ARG A 155 -8.69 1.70 -5.26
C ARG A 155 -8.87 1.89 -3.76
N SER A 156 -7.85 1.56 -2.97
CA SER A 156 -7.88 1.74 -1.52
C SER A 156 -8.05 3.21 -1.13
N THR A 157 -7.25 4.12 -1.70
CA THR A 157 -7.40 5.57 -1.47
C THR A 157 -8.80 6.06 -1.85
N GLY A 158 -9.35 5.59 -2.97
CA GLY A 158 -10.69 5.95 -3.40
C GLY A 158 -11.77 5.52 -2.42
N SER A 159 -11.72 4.28 -1.93
CA SER A 159 -12.74 3.71 -1.05
C SER A 159 -12.54 4.05 0.43
N GLU A 160 -11.31 4.14 0.89
CA GLU A 160 -10.97 4.27 2.30
C GLU A 160 -10.74 5.72 2.73
N CYS A 161 -10.46 6.64 1.78
CA CYS A 161 -10.25 8.05 2.02
C CYS A 161 -11.26 8.92 1.25
N LEU A 162 -11.09 9.05 -0.07
CA LEU A 162 -11.79 10.06 -0.86
C LEU A 162 -13.33 9.94 -0.87
N LYS A 163 -13.87 8.72 -0.73
CA LYS A 163 -15.32 8.49 -0.64
C LYS A 163 -15.90 8.66 0.76
N LYS A 164 -15.05 8.66 1.78
CA LYS A 164 -15.49 8.76 3.19
C LYS A 164 -15.58 10.20 3.68
N TYR A 165 -14.82 11.10 3.08
CA TYR A 165 -14.70 12.48 3.53
C TYR A 165 -15.17 13.44 2.44
N SER A 166 -16.02 14.39 2.83
CA SER A 166 -16.37 15.53 1.98
C SER A 166 -15.25 16.55 2.08
N LEU A 167 -14.47 16.69 1.02
CA LEU A 167 -13.34 17.61 0.97
C LEU A 167 -13.85 19.07 0.92
N VAL A 168 -13.48 19.88 1.90
CA VAL A 168 -13.98 21.26 2.03
C VAL A 168 -13.17 22.22 1.16
N ASP A 169 -11.85 22.16 1.26
CA ASP A 169 -10.94 22.96 0.46
C ASP A 169 -9.66 22.18 0.12
N LEU A 170 -8.72 22.82 -0.57
CA LEU A 170 -7.47 22.19 -0.99
C LEU A 170 -6.59 21.77 0.21
N GLU A 171 -6.55 22.59 1.25
CA GLU A 171 -5.77 22.28 2.44
C GLU A 171 -6.36 21.13 3.25
N ASP A 172 -7.69 21.07 3.35
CA ASP A 172 -8.38 19.92 3.94
C ASP A 172 -8.11 18.66 3.11
N ALA A 173 -8.19 18.75 1.78
CA ALA A 173 -7.86 17.63 0.91
C ALA A 173 -6.42 17.14 1.11
N ARG A 174 -5.45 18.05 1.24
CA ARG A 174 -4.05 17.71 1.55
C ARG A 174 -3.93 17.01 2.89
N LYS A 175 -4.53 17.55 3.94
CA LYS A 175 -4.53 16.96 5.29
C LYS A 175 -5.14 15.55 5.31
N GLN A 176 -6.29 15.35 4.67
CA GLN A 176 -6.95 14.05 4.64
C GLN A 176 -6.15 13.01 3.87
N ILE A 177 -5.57 13.38 2.72
CA ILE A 177 -4.72 12.49 1.93
C ILE A 177 -3.43 12.15 2.67
N THR A 178 -2.76 13.14 3.29
CA THR A 178 -1.53 12.92 4.06
C THR A 178 -1.80 12.00 5.25
N ARG A 179 -2.87 12.23 6.00
CA ARG A 179 -3.29 11.35 7.11
C ARG A 179 -3.58 9.92 6.63
N TYR A 180 -4.22 9.78 5.46
CA TYR A 180 -4.47 8.48 4.88
C TYR A 180 -3.18 7.78 4.43
N VAL A 181 -2.23 8.50 3.83
CA VAL A 181 -0.92 7.93 3.44
C VAL A 181 -0.14 7.48 4.66
N GLU A 182 -0.14 8.24 5.74
CA GLU A 182 0.47 7.86 7.00
C GLU A 182 -0.17 6.56 7.54
N TYR A 183 -1.48 6.51 7.64
CA TYR A 183 -2.21 5.29 8.02
C TYR A 183 -1.89 4.12 7.10
N TYR A 184 -1.83 4.34 5.78
CA TYR A 184 -1.52 3.31 4.80
C TYR A 184 -0.12 2.74 5.01
N ASN A 185 0.87 3.58 5.26
CA ASN A 185 2.26 3.16 5.46
C ASN A 185 2.46 2.45 6.82
N THR A 186 1.89 2.99 7.89
CA THR A 186 2.26 2.62 9.28
C THR A 186 1.27 1.67 9.97
N LYS A 187 0.00 1.63 9.55
CA LYS A 187 -1.05 0.88 10.26
C LYS A 187 -1.84 -0.08 9.38
N ARG A 188 -1.97 0.20 8.10
CA ARG A 188 -2.76 -0.62 7.21
C ARG A 188 -2.08 -1.94 6.90
N LEU A 189 -2.71 -3.05 7.31
CA LEU A 189 -2.21 -4.39 7.03
C LEU A 189 -2.49 -4.81 5.57
N HIS A 190 -1.51 -5.42 4.92
CA HIS A 190 -1.58 -5.85 3.54
C HIS A 190 -1.48 -7.38 3.42
N SER A 191 -2.50 -8.03 2.85
CA SER A 191 -2.48 -9.47 2.67
C SER A 191 -1.31 -9.98 1.83
N ALA A 192 -0.85 -9.20 0.87
CA ALA A 192 0.30 -9.54 0.04
C ALA A 192 1.65 -9.21 0.70
N LEU A 193 1.65 -8.67 1.90
CA LEU A 193 2.80 -8.43 2.76
C LEU A 193 2.66 -9.23 4.07
N TYR A 194 2.13 -10.44 4.01
CA TYR A 194 1.90 -11.32 5.16
C TYR A 194 1.10 -10.66 6.29
N TYR A 195 0.18 -9.74 5.94
CA TYR A 195 -0.55 -8.90 6.89
C TYR A 195 0.36 -8.05 7.78
N LEU A 196 1.48 -7.60 7.24
CA LEU A 196 2.33 -6.55 7.80
C LEU A 196 2.03 -5.21 7.15
N THR A 197 2.59 -4.14 7.71
CA THR A 197 2.52 -2.79 7.14
C THR A 197 3.62 -2.57 6.11
N PRO A 198 3.46 -1.62 5.17
CA PRO A 198 4.56 -1.20 4.30
C PRO A 198 5.81 -0.75 5.08
N GLU A 199 5.63 -0.09 6.23
CA GLU A 199 6.70 0.37 7.11
C GLU A 199 7.51 -0.79 7.73
N ASP A 200 6.89 -1.94 7.96
CA ASP A 200 7.62 -3.12 8.44
C ASP A 200 8.50 -3.73 7.35
N PHE A 201 8.06 -3.59 6.08
CA PHE A 201 8.77 -4.14 4.93
C PHE A 201 9.94 -3.28 4.46
N LEU A 202 9.81 -1.95 4.47
CA LEU A 202 10.83 -1.06 3.91
C LEU A 202 12.19 -1.21 4.61
N PRO A 203 12.30 -1.22 5.94
CA PRO A 203 13.56 -1.43 6.65
C PRO A 203 13.93 -2.91 6.85
N GLY A 204 13.24 -3.85 6.22
CA GLY A 204 13.56 -5.28 6.31
C GLY A 204 13.22 -5.98 7.64
N ARG A 205 12.29 -5.44 8.44
CA ARG A 205 11.87 -6.02 9.74
C ARG A 205 10.88 -7.18 9.62
N VAL A 206 10.74 -7.77 8.44
CA VAL A 206 9.71 -8.78 8.14
C VAL A 206 9.81 -9.99 9.07
N ASP A 207 11.00 -10.59 9.17
CA ASP A 207 11.20 -11.80 9.97
C ASP A 207 10.96 -11.55 11.47
N GLU A 208 11.39 -10.41 11.98
CA GLU A 208 11.14 -9.98 13.35
C GLU A 208 9.64 -9.91 13.64
N LYS A 209 8.89 -9.19 12.77
CA LYS A 209 7.45 -9.02 12.92
C LYS A 209 6.65 -10.31 12.76
N LEU A 210 7.07 -11.20 11.88
CA LEU A 210 6.46 -12.53 11.75
C LEU A 210 6.71 -13.40 12.99
N ARG A 211 7.92 -13.36 13.56
CA ARG A 211 8.23 -14.05 14.83
C ARG A 211 7.40 -13.49 15.99
N GLU A 212 7.26 -12.17 16.11
CA GLU A 212 6.39 -11.54 17.12
C GLU A 212 4.94 -12.06 17.03
N LYS A 213 4.38 -12.11 15.81
CA LYS A 213 3.03 -12.64 15.57
C LYS A 213 2.92 -14.11 15.94
N GLN A 214 3.90 -14.93 15.56
CA GLN A 214 3.92 -16.34 15.90
C GLN A 214 3.97 -16.55 17.42
N ASN A 215 4.84 -15.83 18.12
CA ASN A 215 4.94 -15.89 19.58
C ASN A 215 3.61 -15.54 20.29
N LYS A 216 2.86 -14.55 19.77
CA LYS A 216 1.52 -14.21 20.30
C LYS A 216 0.54 -15.37 20.11
N LEU A 217 0.56 -16.02 18.95
CA LEU A 217 -0.31 -17.17 18.66
C LEU A 217 0.01 -18.37 19.55
N ASP A 218 1.30 -18.66 19.76
CA ASP A 218 1.76 -19.78 20.59
C ASP A 218 1.39 -19.55 22.07
N LYS A 219 1.62 -18.35 22.60
CA LYS A 219 1.18 -17.97 23.96
C LYS A 219 -0.33 -18.16 24.12
N ALA A 220 -1.12 -17.69 23.16
CA ALA A 220 -2.57 -17.84 23.21
C ALA A 220 -3.02 -19.32 23.13
N LEU A 221 -2.30 -20.17 22.40
CA LEU A 221 -2.56 -21.61 22.36
C LEU A 221 -2.29 -22.27 23.70
N VAL A 222 -1.16 -21.96 24.35
CA VAL A 222 -0.83 -22.47 25.69
C VAL A 222 -1.87 -22.04 26.71
N ASN A 223 -2.26 -20.75 26.72
CA ASN A 223 -3.26 -20.22 27.62
C ASN A 223 -4.63 -20.95 27.46
N ARG A 224 -5.07 -21.17 26.24
CA ARG A 224 -6.30 -21.93 25.97
C ARG A 224 -6.22 -23.36 26.46
N ARG A 225 -5.08 -24.05 26.25
CA ARG A 225 -4.89 -25.43 26.74
C ARG A 225 -4.93 -25.49 28.27
N ASN A 226 -4.31 -24.54 28.95
CA ASN A 226 -4.29 -24.48 30.41
C ASN A 226 -5.70 -24.17 30.97
N TYR A 227 -6.43 -23.24 30.35
CA TYR A 227 -7.81 -22.94 30.72
C TYR A 227 -8.67 -24.21 30.69
N TRP A 228 -8.72 -24.92 29.57
CA TRP A 228 -9.51 -26.15 29.45
C TRP A 228 -9.05 -27.31 30.31
N LYS A 229 -7.78 -27.37 30.68
CA LYS A 229 -7.29 -28.38 31.65
C LYS A 229 -7.79 -28.07 33.06
N ASN A 230 -7.85 -26.81 33.43
CA ASN A 230 -8.31 -26.41 34.76
C ASN A 230 -9.85 -26.51 34.87
N ASP A 231 -10.56 -26.10 33.83
CA ASP A 231 -12.03 -26.17 33.75
C ASP A 231 -12.54 -27.61 33.89
N LYS A 232 -11.85 -28.59 33.27
CA LYS A 232 -12.18 -30.04 33.41
C LYS A 232 -11.89 -30.63 34.81
N LYS A 233 -11.22 -29.90 35.72
CA LYS A 233 -11.03 -30.33 37.09
C LYS A 233 -12.19 -29.96 38.01
N PHE A 234 -13.13 -29.14 37.54
CA PHE A 234 -14.31 -28.68 38.28
C PHE A 234 -15.64 -29.22 37.71
N ALA A 235 -15.57 -30.05 36.66
CA ALA A 235 -16.68 -30.80 36.10
C ALA A 235 -16.54 -32.29 36.43
#